data_c8ab3b369741af2e0de93e6c8b5231a0
#
_entry.id   c8ab3b369741af2e0de93e6c8b5231a0
#
_cell.length_a   1.000
_cell.length_b   1.000
_cell.length_c   1.000
_cell.angle_alpha   90.00
_cell.angle_beta   90.00
_cell.angle_gamma   90.00
#
_symmetry.space_group_name_H-M   'P 1'
#
loop_
_entity.id
_entity.type
_entity.pdbx_description
1 polymer ?
#
loop_
_entity_poly.entity_id
_entity_poly.type
_entity_poly.pdbx_seq_one_letter_code
_entity_poly.pdbx_strand_id
1 'polypeptide(L)'
;DALPIFLVEVGTNNYISLPRWYVLGEDGTAVIRDWQLNGEIIRKTGITEEKVVPVKTAAGLTKTMAPRREDTIVKEELPHVSGDIADFHRNVAAVIRDGAEPEIKLFQVMRVMKLMEAIFQSAETNQVIDYRQYES
;
A
#
# COMPACT_ATOMS: atom_id res chain seq x y z
N ASP A 1 6.46 -17.64 -6.37
CA ASP A 1 6.51 -16.35 -5.66
C ASP A 1 5.98 -15.26 -6.59
N ALA A 2 4.81 -14.74 -6.27
CA ALA A 2 4.27 -13.59 -7.00
C ALA A 2 5.11 -12.35 -6.64
N LEU A 3 5.65 -11.67 -7.64
CA LEU A 3 6.28 -10.36 -7.44
C LEU A 3 5.21 -9.35 -7.00
N PRO A 4 5.54 -8.41 -6.10
CA PRO A 4 4.60 -7.36 -5.73
C PRO A 4 4.23 -6.55 -6.97
N ILE A 5 2.92 -6.33 -7.14
CA ILE A 5 2.38 -5.49 -8.22
C ILE A 5 2.07 -4.12 -7.61
N PHE A 6 2.58 -3.08 -8.24
CA PHE A 6 2.30 -1.69 -7.88
C PHE A 6 1.39 -1.09 -8.94
N LEU A 7 0.15 -0.75 -8.55
CA LEU A 7 -0.79 -0.05 -9.40
C LEU A 7 -0.90 1.39 -8.91
N VAL A 8 -0.64 2.35 -9.78
CA VAL A 8 -0.75 3.78 -9.47
C VAL A 8 -1.81 4.40 -10.36
N GLU A 9 -2.78 5.05 -9.75
CA GLU A 9 -3.81 5.81 -10.44
C GLU A 9 -3.76 7.27 -10.00
N VAL A 10 -3.66 8.18 -10.96
CA VAL A 10 -3.69 9.63 -10.73
C VAL A 10 -4.77 10.23 -11.63
N GLY A 11 -5.77 10.80 -11.00
CA GLY A 11 -6.88 11.44 -11.72
C GLY A 11 -7.37 12.67 -10.99
N THR A 12 -7.78 13.68 -11.77
CA THR A 12 -8.35 14.94 -11.24
C THR A 12 -9.87 15.00 -11.38
N ASN A 13 -10.48 14.03 -12.07
CA ASN A 13 -11.91 14.02 -12.40
C ASN A 13 -12.70 12.95 -11.63
N ASN A 14 -12.16 12.45 -10.53
CA ASN A 14 -12.83 11.44 -9.74
C ASN A 14 -13.89 12.07 -8.84
N TYR A 15 -15.15 11.73 -9.06
CA TYR A 15 -16.26 12.14 -8.18
C TYR A 15 -16.31 11.35 -6.86
N ILE A 16 -15.67 10.17 -6.84
CA ILE A 16 -15.48 9.35 -5.64
C ILE A 16 -13.99 9.14 -5.48
N SER A 17 -13.47 9.51 -4.33
CA SER A 17 -12.03 9.35 -4.02
C SER A 17 -11.66 7.87 -3.89
N LEU A 18 -10.60 7.48 -4.57
CA LEU A 18 -9.94 6.21 -4.32
C LEU A 18 -9.15 6.28 -3.00
N PRO A 19 -8.93 5.16 -2.33
CA PRO A 19 -8.04 5.14 -1.18
C PRO A 19 -6.63 5.58 -1.61
N ARG A 20 -5.96 6.33 -0.76
CA ARG A 20 -4.57 6.76 -1.02
C ARG A 20 -3.60 5.59 -1.12
N TRP A 21 -3.81 4.61 -0.25
CA TRP A 21 -3.03 3.38 -0.23
C TRP A 21 -3.94 2.21 0.01
N TYR A 22 -3.75 1.19 -0.79
CA TYR A 22 -4.40 -0.10 -0.63
C TYR A 22 -3.35 -1.19 -0.80
N VAL A 23 -3.02 -1.86 0.29
CA VAL A 23 -1.95 -2.85 0.33
C VAL A 23 -2.53 -4.23 0.61
N LEU A 24 -2.37 -5.12 -0.34
CA LEU A 24 -2.73 -6.53 -0.20
C LEU A 24 -1.50 -7.33 0.22
N GLY A 25 -1.59 -8.00 1.34
CA GLY A 25 -0.59 -8.95 1.82
C GLY A 25 -1.18 -10.34 1.98
N GLU A 26 -0.31 -11.32 2.14
CA GLU A 26 -0.67 -12.73 2.32
C GLU A 26 -1.51 -12.96 3.59
N ASP A 27 -1.19 -12.21 4.64
CA ASP A 27 -1.77 -12.36 5.97
C ASP A 27 -2.72 -11.23 6.35
N GLY A 28 -2.94 -10.27 5.46
CA GLY A 28 -3.82 -9.15 5.73
C GLY A 28 -3.87 -8.10 4.65
N THR A 29 -4.69 -7.10 4.89
CA THR A 29 -4.88 -5.95 4.00
C THR A 29 -4.81 -4.68 4.82
N ALA A 30 -4.11 -3.67 4.32
CA ALA A 30 -4.09 -2.33 4.88
C ALA A 30 -4.68 -1.33 3.90
N VAL A 31 -5.40 -0.35 4.43
CA VAL A 31 -5.96 0.74 3.63
C VAL A 31 -5.76 2.08 4.33
N ILE A 32 -5.31 3.09 3.58
CA ILE A 32 -5.35 4.50 3.98
C ILE A 32 -6.32 5.19 3.04
N ARG A 33 -7.39 5.75 3.59
CA ARG A 33 -8.53 6.25 2.81
C ARG A 33 -8.35 7.67 2.31
N ASP A 34 -7.75 8.52 3.12
CA ASP A 34 -7.75 9.96 2.89
C ASP A 34 -6.43 10.65 3.30
N TRP A 35 -6.41 11.96 3.17
CA TRP A 35 -5.26 12.80 3.51
C TRP A 35 -5.07 12.99 5.02
N GLN A 36 -6.08 12.72 5.83
CA GLN A 36 -6.01 12.69 7.29
C GLN A 36 -5.40 11.40 7.81
N LEU A 37 -5.03 10.48 6.91
CA LEU A 37 -4.45 9.17 7.20
C LEU A 37 -5.41 8.23 7.94
N ASN A 38 -6.72 8.44 7.79
CA ASN A 38 -7.71 7.50 8.30
C ASN A 38 -7.56 6.16 7.57
N GLY A 39 -7.38 5.10 8.32
CA GLY A 39 -7.15 3.79 7.75
C GLY A 39 -7.22 2.67 8.76
N GLU A 40 -7.17 1.45 8.25
CA GLU A 40 -7.25 0.24 9.06
C GLU A 40 -6.36 -0.86 8.48
N ILE A 41 -5.99 -1.78 9.33
CA ILE A 41 -5.33 -3.04 8.95
C ILE A 41 -6.25 -4.16 9.37
N ILE A 42 -6.52 -5.09 8.46
CA ILE A 42 -7.23 -6.33 8.74
C ILE A 42 -6.26 -7.47 8.54
N ARG A 43 -6.04 -8.27 9.58
CA ARG A 43 -5.12 -9.43 9.56
C ARG A 43 -5.84 -10.70 9.93
N LYS A 44 -5.33 -11.84 9.45
CA LYS A 44 -5.79 -13.15 9.88
C LYS A 44 -5.34 -13.43 11.32
N THR A 45 -6.17 -14.11 12.09
CA THR A 45 -5.86 -14.52 13.49
C THR A 45 -4.98 -15.76 13.58
N GLY A 46 -4.74 -16.47 12.49
CA GLY A 46 -4.13 -17.80 12.48
C GLY A 46 -5.14 -18.94 12.67
N ILE A 47 -6.40 -18.65 12.97
CA ILE A 47 -7.47 -19.65 12.96
C ILE A 47 -7.77 -19.99 11.51
N THR A 48 -7.60 -21.26 11.15
CA THR A 48 -7.90 -21.73 9.78
C THR A 48 -9.41 -21.86 9.62
N GLU A 49 -9.96 -21.26 8.59
CA GLU A 49 -11.36 -21.47 8.21
C GLU A 49 -11.57 -22.95 7.84
N GLU A 50 -12.37 -23.66 8.61
CA GLU A 50 -12.79 -25.01 8.24
C GLU A 50 -13.72 -24.92 7.01
N LYS A 51 -13.36 -25.69 5.98
CA LYS A 51 -14.10 -26.03 4.77
C LYS A 51 -15.19 -25.02 4.32
N VAL A 52 -14.88 -24.33 3.24
CA VAL A 52 -15.90 -23.59 2.45
C VAL A 52 -17.05 -24.56 2.09
N VAL A 53 -18.21 -24.36 2.69
CA VAL A 53 -19.43 -25.11 2.33
C VAL A 53 -19.90 -24.57 0.99
N PRO A 54 -19.96 -25.39 -0.06
CA PRO A 54 -20.46 -24.94 -1.36
C PRO A 54 -21.95 -24.58 -1.25
N VAL A 55 -22.28 -23.34 -1.62
CA VAL A 55 -23.67 -22.89 -1.68
C VAL A 55 -24.25 -23.23 -3.04
N LYS A 56 -25.40 -23.88 -3.04
CA LYS A 56 -26.16 -24.22 -4.27
C LYS A 56 -26.93 -22.97 -4.71
N THR A 57 -26.63 -22.44 -5.87
CA THR A 57 -27.35 -21.31 -6.46
C THR A 57 -28.27 -21.78 -7.57
N ALA A 58 -29.18 -20.90 -8.05
CA ALA A 58 -30.07 -21.20 -9.18
C ALA A 58 -29.32 -21.56 -10.48
N ALA A 59 -28.04 -21.14 -10.60
CA ALA A 59 -27.18 -21.48 -11.74
C ALA A 59 -26.35 -22.77 -11.53
N GLY A 60 -26.54 -23.49 -10.43
CA GLY A 60 -25.78 -24.68 -10.08
C GLY A 60 -24.88 -24.50 -8.85
N LEU A 61 -23.95 -25.44 -8.67
CA LEU A 61 -22.94 -25.35 -7.58
C LEU A 61 -21.89 -24.30 -7.93
N THR A 62 -21.87 -23.21 -7.21
CA THR A 62 -20.80 -22.23 -7.29
C THR A 62 -19.92 -22.30 -6.05
N LYS A 63 -18.61 -22.21 -6.26
CA LYS A 63 -17.66 -22.01 -5.19
C LYS A 63 -17.80 -20.55 -4.75
N THR A 64 -18.70 -20.27 -3.83
CA THR A 64 -18.84 -18.94 -3.26
C THR A 64 -17.67 -18.68 -2.33
N MET A 65 -17.02 -17.54 -2.50
CA MET A 65 -16.14 -16.99 -1.47
C MET A 65 -17.04 -16.47 -0.36
N ALA A 66 -17.18 -17.25 0.70
CA ALA A 66 -17.86 -16.79 1.91
C ALA A 66 -17.11 -15.60 2.50
N PRO A 67 -17.81 -14.59 3.04
CA PRO A 67 -17.16 -13.55 3.82
C PRO A 67 -16.34 -14.20 4.95
N ARG A 68 -15.17 -13.64 5.25
CA ARG A 68 -14.36 -14.13 6.37
C ARG A 68 -15.17 -13.99 7.65
N ARG A 69 -15.10 -14.99 8.50
CA ARG A 69 -15.72 -14.97 9.84
C ARG A 69 -14.99 -13.96 10.70
N GLU A 70 -15.72 -13.27 11.58
CA GLU A 70 -15.15 -12.25 12.48
C GLU A 70 -14.07 -12.80 13.42
N ASP A 71 -14.16 -14.07 13.82
CA ASP A 71 -13.17 -14.74 14.67
C ASP A 71 -11.88 -15.12 13.93
N THR A 72 -11.87 -15.06 12.60
CA THR A 72 -10.69 -15.35 11.77
C THR A 72 -9.88 -14.11 11.42
N ILE A 73 -10.37 -12.92 11.78
CA ILE A 73 -9.73 -11.65 11.48
C ILE A 73 -9.60 -10.76 12.71
N VAL A 74 -8.55 -9.97 12.75
CA VAL A 74 -8.36 -8.86 13.67
C VAL A 74 -8.38 -7.56 12.88
N LYS A 75 -9.13 -6.58 13.35
CA LYS A 75 -9.15 -5.22 12.81
C LYS A 75 -8.41 -4.30 13.76
N GLU A 76 -7.46 -3.55 13.21
CA GLU A 76 -6.65 -2.57 13.93
C GLU A 76 -6.77 -1.23 13.19
N GLU A 77 -6.98 -0.17 13.94
CA GLU A 77 -6.85 1.19 13.39
C GLU A 77 -5.38 1.53 13.17
N LEU A 78 -5.09 2.24 12.10
CA LEU A 78 -3.73 2.74 11.88
C LEU A 78 -3.41 3.80 12.93
N PRO A 79 -2.22 3.74 13.56
CA PRO A 79 -1.80 4.77 14.49
C PRO A 79 -1.70 6.11 13.76
N HIS A 80 -2.30 7.14 14.32
CA HIS A 80 -2.17 8.48 13.76
C HIS A 80 -0.76 9.02 14.02
N VAL A 81 0.00 9.20 12.95
CA VAL A 81 1.34 9.78 13.01
C VAL A 81 1.24 11.24 12.55
N SER A 82 1.56 12.16 13.46
CA SER A 82 1.71 13.58 13.11
C SER A 82 3.14 13.87 12.68
N GLY A 83 3.30 14.62 11.60
CA GLY A 83 4.59 15.11 11.12
C GLY A 83 4.55 16.63 10.98
N ASP A 84 5.67 17.28 11.26
CA ASP A 84 5.86 18.70 11.01
C ASP A 84 6.93 18.89 9.92
N ILE A 85 6.58 19.56 8.84
CA ILE A 85 7.54 19.86 7.76
C ILE A 85 8.74 20.67 8.28
N ALA A 86 8.58 21.41 9.37
CA ALA A 86 9.69 22.14 9.99
C ALA A 86 10.75 21.20 10.56
N ASP A 87 10.41 19.95 10.95
CA ASP A 87 11.40 18.96 11.41
C ASP A 87 12.35 18.60 10.29
N PHE A 88 11.84 18.41 9.08
CA PHE A 88 12.67 18.20 7.90
C PHE A 88 13.65 19.34 7.68
N HIS A 89 13.19 20.59 7.71
CA HIS A 89 14.06 21.76 7.53
C HIS A 89 15.09 21.90 8.66
N ARG A 90 14.70 21.61 9.91
CA ARG A 90 15.63 21.59 11.05
C ARG A 90 16.71 20.53 10.87
N ASN A 91 16.35 19.33 10.43
CA ASN A 91 17.31 18.27 10.15
C ASN A 91 18.28 18.67 9.03
N VAL A 92 17.78 19.19 7.89
CA VAL A 92 18.64 19.67 6.79
C VAL A 92 19.63 20.74 7.29
N ALA A 93 19.16 21.69 8.10
CA ALA A 93 20.04 22.71 8.67
C ALA A 93 21.11 22.11 9.60
N ALA A 94 20.76 21.11 10.42
CA ALA A 94 21.73 20.42 11.29
C ALA A 94 22.74 19.58 10.48
N VAL A 95 22.32 18.94 9.40
CA VAL A 95 23.24 18.23 8.48
C VAL A 95 24.27 19.17 7.91
N ILE A 96 23.86 20.37 7.45
CA ILE A 96 24.76 21.34 6.83
C ILE A 96 25.70 21.99 7.85
N ARG A 97 25.19 22.37 9.02
CA ARG A 97 25.98 23.14 10.02
C ARG A 97 26.81 22.27 10.94
N ASP A 98 26.23 21.14 11.36
CA ASP A 98 26.74 20.36 12.49
C ASP A 98 27.19 18.95 12.05
N GLY A 99 27.09 18.63 10.75
CA GLY A 99 27.42 17.30 10.22
C GLY A 99 26.51 16.19 10.75
N ALA A 100 25.30 16.52 11.17
CA ALA A 100 24.30 15.54 11.62
C ALA A 100 23.96 14.55 10.49
N GLU A 101 23.44 13.38 10.86
CA GLU A 101 22.99 12.42 9.86
C GLU A 101 21.64 12.85 9.27
N PRO A 102 21.47 12.82 7.93
CA PRO A 102 20.19 13.13 7.32
C PRO A 102 19.16 12.06 7.71
N GLU A 103 17.99 12.50 8.18
CA GLU A 103 16.86 11.62 8.50
C GLU A 103 16.32 10.93 7.25
N ILE A 104 16.23 11.67 6.14
CA ILE A 104 15.89 11.13 4.82
C ILE A 104 17.18 10.96 4.03
N LYS A 105 17.55 9.72 3.76
CA LYS A 105 18.78 9.38 3.08
C LYS A 105 18.63 9.44 1.56
N LEU A 106 19.70 9.83 0.87
CA LEU A 106 19.70 9.99 -0.58
C LEU A 106 19.23 8.73 -1.31
N PHE A 107 19.64 7.53 -0.87
CA PHE A 107 19.22 6.29 -1.52
C PHE A 107 17.72 6.03 -1.42
N GLN A 108 17.06 6.51 -0.34
CA GLN A 108 15.60 6.42 -0.19
C GLN A 108 14.89 7.32 -1.20
N VAL A 109 15.39 8.54 -1.37
CA VAL A 109 14.87 9.49 -2.37
C VAL A 109 15.08 8.93 -3.78
N MET A 110 16.27 8.41 -4.08
CA MET A 110 16.57 7.81 -5.38
C MET A 110 15.65 6.63 -5.70
N ARG A 111 15.29 5.80 -4.70
CA ARG A 111 14.32 4.72 -4.89
C ARG A 111 12.94 5.26 -5.30
N VAL A 112 12.48 6.34 -4.65
CA VAL A 112 11.20 6.97 -5.00
C VAL A 112 11.25 7.54 -6.42
N MET A 113 12.34 8.22 -6.80
CA MET A 113 12.50 8.77 -8.15
C MET A 113 12.48 7.67 -9.23
N LYS A 114 13.21 6.59 -9.01
CA LYS A 114 13.21 5.42 -9.90
C LYS A 114 11.81 4.80 -10.06
N LEU A 115 11.04 4.74 -8.96
CA LEU A 115 9.65 4.28 -9.03
C LEU A 115 8.79 5.23 -9.88
N MET A 116 8.95 6.54 -9.72
CA MET A 116 8.22 7.52 -10.52
C MET A 116 8.56 7.38 -12.02
N GLU A 117 9.82 7.19 -12.38
CA GLU A 117 10.23 6.92 -13.76
C GLU A 117 9.54 5.66 -14.33
N ALA A 118 9.52 4.58 -13.55
CA ALA A 118 8.85 3.35 -13.96
C ALA A 118 7.34 3.54 -14.17
N ILE A 119 6.69 4.35 -13.32
CA ILE A 119 5.26 4.69 -13.45
C ILE A 119 5.01 5.49 -14.74
N PHE A 120 5.82 6.50 -15.02
CA PHE A 120 5.70 7.27 -16.26
C PHE A 120 5.93 6.41 -17.51
N GLN A 121 6.96 5.58 -17.50
CA GLN A 121 7.20 4.64 -18.59
C GLN A 121 6.02 3.68 -18.80
N SER A 122 5.44 3.16 -17.71
CA SER A 122 4.24 2.30 -17.79
C SER A 122 3.06 3.04 -18.44
N ALA A 123 2.83 4.29 -18.04
CA ALA A 123 1.76 5.12 -18.60
C ALA A 123 1.96 5.42 -20.09
N GLU A 124 3.18 5.73 -20.51
CA GLU A 124 3.50 6.02 -21.90
C GLU A 124 3.41 4.80 -22.81
N THR A 125 3.88 3.66 -22.32
CA THR A 125 3.93 2.42 -23.13
C THR A 125 2.67 1.57 -23.01
N ASN A 126 1.79 1.83 -22.03
CA ASN A 126 0.65 0.99 -21.65
C ASN A 126 1.07 -0.45 -21.33
N GLN A 127 2.23 -0.62 -20.69
CA GLN A 127 2.78 -1.92 -20.33
C GLN A 127 3.14 -1.97 -18.85
N VAL A 128 3.12 -3.19 -18.30
CA VAL A 128 3.69 -3.44 -16.97
C VAL A 128 5.20 -3.33 -17.07
N ILE A 129 5.80 -2.55 -16.19
CA ILE A 129 7.24 -2.35 -16.11
C ILE A 129 7.83 -3.19 -14.99
N ASP A 130 8.88 -3.95 -15.29
CA ASP A 130 9.63 -4.67 -14.28
C ASP A 130 10.56 -3.70 -13.54
N TYR A 131 10.19 -3.37 -12.30
CA TYR A 131 10.92 -2.40 -11.49
C TYR A 131 12.36 -2.83 -11.17
N ARG A 132 12.68 -4.12 -11.19
CA ARG A 132 14.06 -4.64 -10.92
C ARG A 132 15.11 -4.05 -11.84
N GLN A 133 14.74 -3.63 -13.06
CA GLN A 133 15.65 -2.95 -13.99
C GLN A 133 16.19 -1.61 -13.45
N TYR A 134 15.54 -1.04 -12.42
CA TYR A 134 15.94 0.21 -11.79
C TYR A 134 16.71 0.01 -10.47
N GLU A 135 16.90 -1.22 -10.02
CA GLU A 135 17.59 -1.51 -8.75
C GLU A 135 19.13 -1.50 -8.85
N SER A 136 19.67 -1.33 -10.07
CA SER A 136 21.12 -1.27 -10.34
C SER A 136 21.74 0.10 -9.97
#